data_0dded3c99565a80c0f01905f541d0d4b
#
_entry.id   0dded3c99565a80c0f01905f541d0d4b
#
_cell.length_a   1.000
_cell.length_b   1.000
_cell.length_c   1.000
_cell.angle_alpha   90.00
_cell.angle_beta   90.00
_cell.angle_gamma   90.00
#
_symmetry.space_group_name_H-M   'P 1'
#
loop_
_entity.id
_entity.type
_entity.pdbx_description
1 polymer ?
#
loop_
_entity_poly.entity_id
_entity_poly.type
_entity_poly.pdbx_seq_one_letter_code
_entity_poly.pdbx_strand_id
1 'polypeptide(L)'
;MVQNTKELYEKMLATPELCGKFELVDKTIFWDLFDGYDIQISIEPPETLFSIERKLFWKLTDTVTHWHPEQEDIYDEVCKIGLKGNVLVIRKNLLFTSRIYMGKEELCPYPSKKRWSWGRIYYLKAK
;
A
#
# COMPACT_ATOMS: atom_id res chain seq x y z
N MET A 1 19.53 8.23 -3.62
CA MET A 1 18.33 8.69 -2.88
C MET A 1 17.30 9.21 -3.86
N VAL A 2 16.07 8.77 -3.69
CA VAL A 2 14.96 9.19 -4.56
C VAL A 2 14.62 10.67 -4.29
N GLN A 3 14.57 11.48 -5.33
CA GLN A 3 14.36 12.92 -5.23
C GLN A 3 12.90 13.34 -5.45
N ASN A 4 12.15 12.58 -6.24
CA ASN A 4 10.77 12.90 -6.56
C ASN A 4 9.99 11.65 -6.95
N THR A 5 8.68 11.80 -7.16
CA THR A 5 7.80 10.68 -7.47
C THR A 5 8.17 9.99 -8.79
N LYS A 6 8.55 10.78 -9.81
CA LYS A 6 8.93 10.23 -11.11
C LYS A 6 10.15 9.32 -11.00
N GLU A 7 11.14 9.73 -10.24
CA GLU A 7 12.36 8.95 -10.03
C GLU A 7 12.04 7.63 -9.30
N LEU A 8 11.16 7.68 -8.31
CA LEU A 8 10.70 6.47 -7.63
C LEU A 8 9.97 5.55 -8.62
N TYR A 9 9.09 6.10 -9.44
CA TYR A 9 8.36 5.33 -10.43
C TYR A 9 9.31 4.60 -11.38
N GLU A 10 10.34 5.27 -11.84
CA GLU A 10 11.36 4.67 -12.72
C GLU A 10 12.11 3.52 -12.02
N LYS A 11 12.43 3.70 -10.75
CA LYS A 11 13.04 2.64 -9.94
C LYS A 11 12.11 1.45 -9.76
N MET A 12 10.83 1.70 -9.55
CA MET A 12 9.83 0.64 -9.44
C MET A 12 9.71 -0.15 -10.74
N LEU A 13 9.72 0.54 -11.89
CA LEU A 13 9.71 -0.11 -13.19
C LEU A 13 10.94 -1.01 -13.42
N ALA A 14 12.05 -0.64 -12.81
CA ALA A 14 13.31 -1.40 -12.90
C ALA A 14 13.38 -2.55 -11.88
N THR A 15 12.33 -2.76 -11.09
CA THR A 15 12.27 -3.80 -10.05
C THR A 15 11.17 -4.80 -10.39
N PRO A 16 11.48 -5.84 -11.21
CA PRO A 16 10.45 -6.79 -11.67
C PRO A 16 9.85 -7.65 -10.56
N GLU A 17 10.49 -7.70 -9.40
CA GLU A 17 10.02 -8.47 -8.25
C GLU A 17 8.81 -7.83 -7.55
N LEU A 18 8.52 -6.57 -7.85
CA LEU A 18 7.37 -5.89 -7.25
C LEU A 18 6.06 -6.46 -7.78
N CYS A 19 5.12 -6.69 -6.87
CA CYS A 19 3.79 -7.17 -7.20
C CYS A 19 2.88 -6.02 -7.64
N GLY A 20 1.76 -6.39 -8.28
CA GLY A 20 0.74 -5.42 -8.66
C GLY A 20 1.13 -4.58 -9.87
N LYS A 21 0.19 -3.73 -10.26
CA LYS A 21 0.40 -2.77 -11.34
C LYS A 21 0.41 -1.36 -10.77
N PHE A 22 1.28 -0.53 -11.27
CA PHE A 22 1.38 0.85 -10.82
C PHE A 22 1.49 1.79 -12.00
N GLU A 23 0.96 2.99 -11.84
CA GLU A 23 1.03 4.04 -12.84
C GLU A 23 1.34 5.38 -12.17
N LEU A 24 1.99 6.26 -12.90
CA LEU A 24 2.27 7.62 -12.46
C LEU A 24 1.27 8.55 -13.10
N VAL A 25 0.50 9.26 -12.29
CA VAL A 25 -0.44 10.29 -12.72
C VAL A 25 -0.08 11.58 -12.01
N ASP A 26 0.35 12.57 -12.76
CA ASP A 26 0.92 13.81 -12.21
C ASP A 26 2.10 13.50 -11.29
N LYS A 27 1.94 13.77 -10.01
CA LYS A 27 2.99 13.57 -9.00
C LYS A 27 2.67 12.43 -8.03
N THR A 28 1.74 11.55 -8.43
CA THR A 28 1.29 10.47 -7.55
C THR A 28 1.39 9.13 -8.27
N ILE A 29 1.97 8.15 -7.59
CA ILE A 29 1.96 6.76 -8.05
C ILE A 29 0.72 6.10 -7.49
N PHE A 30 -0.11 5.51 -8.38
CA PHE A 30 -1.26 4.70 -8.02
C PHE A 30 -0.86 3.24 -8.19
N TRP A 31 -0.83 2.50 -7.10
CA TRP A 31 -0.33 1.13 -7.08
C TRP A 31 -1.43 0.16 -6.71
N ASP A 32 -1.91 -0.60 -7.68
CA ASP A 32 -2.94 -1.62 -7.50
C ASP A 32 -2.31 -2.89 -6.92
N LEU A 33 -2.04 -2.86 -5.63
CA LEU A 33 -1.30 -3.91 -4.94
C LEU A 33 -2.18 -4.95 -4.25
N PHE A 34 -3.29 -4.50 -3.66
CA PHE A 34 -4.22 -5.37 -2.94
C PHE A 34 -5.61 -5.24 -3.51
N ASP A 35 -6.37 -6.33 -3.50
CA ASP A 35 -7.73 -6.32 -4.04
C ASP A 35 -8.63 -5.33 -3.29
N GLY A 36 -9.15 -4.35 -4.02
CA GLY A 36 -9.99 -3.30 -3.46
C GLY A 36 -9.25 -2.16 -2.77
N TYR A 37 -7.92 -2.20 -2.72
CA TYR A 37 -7.10 -1.19 -2.06
C TYR A 37 -5.88 -0.85 -2.89
N ASP A 38 -5.61 0.44 -3.02
CA ASP A 38 -4.41 0.95 -3.68
C ASP A 38 -3.41 1.45 -2.64
N ILE A 39 -2.15 1.41 -3.01
CA ILE A 39 -1.13 2.20 -2.33
C ILE A 39 -0.90 3.43 -3.19
N GLN A 40 -0.97 4.61 -2.60
CA GLN A 40 -0.66 5.86 -3.28
C GLN A 40 0.59 6.47 -2.68
N ILE A 41 1.47 6.96 -3.55
CA ILE A 41 2.78 7.48 -3.15
C ILE A 41 2.99 8.83 -3.81
N SER A 42 3.28 9.85 -2.99
CA SER A 42 3.64 11.18 -3.46
C SER A 42 4.91 11.64 -2.75
N ILE A 43 5.84 12.19 -3.53
CA ILE A 43 7.11 12.70 -2.98
C ILE A 43 7.28 14.13 -3.44
N GLU A 44 7.19 15.07 -2.50
CA GLU A 44 7.44 16.49 -2.70
C GLU A 44 8.40 16.93 -1.61
N PRO A 45 9.73 16.85 -1.85
CA PRO A 45 10.70 17.12 -0.81
C PRO A 45 10.46 18.47 -0.10
N PRO A 46 10.60 18.49 1.23
CA PRO A 46 11.07 17.40 2.10
C PRO A 46 9.98 16.39 2.50
N GLU A 47 8.77 16.51 1.97
CA GLU A 47 7.64 15.67 2.36
C GLU A 47 7.53 14.41 1.51
N THR A 48 7.21 13.30 2.16
CA THR A 48 6.89 12.03 1.53
C THR A 48 5.54 11.57 2.07
N LEU A 49 4.74 10.96 1.23
CA LEU A 49 3.43 10.46 1.65
C LEU A 49 3.18 9.10 1.01
N PHE A 50 2.97 8.10 1.85
CA PHE A 50 2.45 6.80 1.46
C PHE A 50 1.08 6.66 2.09
N SER A 51 0.10 6.16 1.34
CA SER A 51 -1.24 5.93 1.88
C SER A 51 -1.81 4.62 1.35
N ILE A 52 -2.71 4.01 2.15
CA ILE A 52 -3.55 2.91 1.73
C ILE A 52 -4.92 3.50 1.45
N GLU A 53 -5.40 3.36 0.22
CA GLU A 53 -6.65 3.93 -0.24
C GLU A 53 -7.63 2.83 -0.59
N ARG A 54 -8.83 2.89 -0.02
CA ARG A 54 -9.91 1.99 -0.41
C ARG A 54 -10.53 2.49 -1.71
N LYS A 55 -10.62 1.64 -2.70
CA LYS A 55 -11.25 1.97 -3.99
C LYS A 55 -12.76 2.04 -3.80
N LEU A 56 -13.36 3.16 -4.19
CA LEU A 56 -14.81 3.32 -4.21
C LEU A 56 -15.33 3.06 -5.61
N PHE A 57 -15.02 3.93 -6.55
CA PHE A 57 -15.19 3.67 -7.98
C PHE A 57 -14.32 4.63 -8.78
N TRP A 58 -13.82 4.17 -9.91
CA TRP A 58 -12.82 4.85 -10.75
C TRP A 58 -11.61 5.25 -9.92
N LYS A 59 -11.26 6.55 -9.93
CA LYS A 59 -10.14 7.09 -9.15
C LYS A 59 -10.60 7.69 -7.82
N LEU A 60 -11.86 7.53 -7.47
CA LEU A 60 -12.36 7.98 -6.19
C LEU A 60 -11.98 6.98 -5.13
N THR A 61 -11.26 7.45 -4.13
CA THR A 61 -10.74 6.62 -3.05
C THR A 61 -11.03 7.23 -1.69
N ASP A 62 -10.87 6.40 -0.66
CA ASP A 62 -11.09 6.76 0.73
C ASP A 62 -9.87 6.28 1.53
N THR A 63 -9.21 7.18 2.22
CA THR A 63 -7.96 6.88 2.92
C THR A 63 -8.19 5.99 4.13
N VAL A 64 -7.51 4.85 4.17
CA VAL A 64 -7.50 3.94 5.31
C VAL A 64 -6.48 4.41 6.34
N THR A 65 -5.25 4.65 5.88
CA THR A 65 -4.14 5.11 6.72
C THR A 65 -3.07 5.73 5.83
N HIS A 66 -2.23 6.55 6.42
CA HIS A 66 -1.10 7.15 5.72
C HIS A 66 0.10 7.21 6.64
N TRP A 67 1.31 7.29 6.04
CA TRP A 67 2.55 7.44 6.80
C TRP A 67 3.59 8.16 5.93
N HIS A 68 4.66 8.60 6.57
CA HIS A 68 5.68 9.44 5.96
C HIS A 68 7.08 8.84 6.17
N PRO A 69 7.52 7.92 5.28
CA PRO A 69 8.88 7.40 5.37
C PRO A 69 9.91 8.52 5.21
N GLU A 70 11.08 8.35 5.81
CA GLU A 70 12.19 9.24 5.56
C GLU A 70 12.59 9.17 4.08
N GLN A 71 13.02 10.27 3.50
CA GLN A 71 13.34 10.35 2.07
C GLN A 71 14.37 9.32 1.64
N GLU A 72 15.35 9.05 2.46
CA GLU A 72 16.40 8.06 2.19
C GLU A 72 15.90 6.62 2.18
N ASP A 73 14.75 6.34 2.83
CA ASP A 73 14.20 5.01 2.99
C ASP A 73 13.03 4.71 2.04
N ILE A 74 12.69 5.64 1.15
CA ILE A 74 11.49 5.52 0.31
C ILE A 74 11.50 4.25 -0.53
N TYR A 75 12.61 3.97 -1.22
CA TYR A 75 12.70 2.79 -2.07
C TYR A 75 12.66 1.50 -1.25
N ASP A 76 13.32 1.49 -0.10
CA ASP A 76 13.27 0.36 0.82
C ASP A 76 11.85 0.11 1.32
N GLU A 77 11.10 1.17 1.58
CA GLU A 77 9.69 1.06 1.97
C GLU A 77 8.85 0.41 0.87
N VAL A 78 9.05 0.82 -0.38
CA VAL A 78 8.37 0.22 -1.53
C VAL A 78 8.68 -1.28 -1.63
N CYS A 79 9.93 -1.66 -1.51
CA CYS A 79 10.32 -3.06 -1.54
C CYS A 79 9.72 -3.85 -0.39
N LYS A 80 9.68 -3.25 0.79
CA LYS A 80 9.13 -3.88 2.00
C LYS A 80 7.65 -4.23 1.84
N ILE A 81 6.86 -3.38 1.18
CA ILE A 81 5.42 -3.60 1.05
C ILE A 81 5.03 -4.32 -0.23
N GLY A 82 5.83 -4.24 -1.28
CA GLY A 82 5.44 -4.68 -2.61
C GLY A 82 5.99 -6.00 -3.09
N LEU A 83 6.83 -6.66 -2.33
CA LEU A 83 7.38 -7.95 -2.72
C LEU A 83 6.37 -9.08 -2.50
N LYS A 84 6.51 -10.15 -3.28
CA LYS A 84 5.66 -11.32 -3.19
C LYS A 84 5.65 -11.89 -1.76
N GLY A 85 4.48 -12.32 -1.31
CA GLY A 85 4.32 -12.86 0.03
C GLY A 85 3.88 -11.86 1.08
N ASN A 86 3.68 -10.61 0.69
CA ASN A 86 3.16 -9.60 1.60
C ASN A 86 1.64 -9.66 1.68
N VAL A 87 1.12 -9.27 2.82
CA VAL A 87 -0.32 -9.22 3.10
C VAL A 87 -0.71 -7.90 3.70
N LEU A 88 -1.94 -7.51 3.48
CA LEU A 88 -2.60 -6.39 4.15
C LEU A 88 -3.78 -6.95 4.93
N VAL A 89 -3.81 -6.72 6.22
CA VAL A 89 -4.93 -7.09 7.08
C VAL A 89 -5.62 -5.83 7.55
N ILE A 90 -6.91 -5.71 7.25
CA ILE A 90 -7.71 -4.54 7.59
C ILE A 90 -8.92 -4.95 8.40
N ARG A 91 -9.33 -4.06 9.29
CA ARG A 91 -10.60 -4.17 10.02
C ARG A 91 -11.57 -3.14 9.44
N LYS A 92 -12.72 -3.61 9.04
CA LYS A 92 -13.77 -2.75 8.50
C LYS A 92 -14.99 -2.84 9.40
N ASN A 93 -15.43 -1.70 9.91
CA ASN A 93 -16.68 -1.60 10.65
C ASN A 93 -17.62 -0.63 9.91
N LEU A 94 -18.77 -0.33 10.52
CA LEU A 94 -19.82 0.48 9.88
C LEU A 94 -19.37 1.89 9.51
N LEU A 95 -18.41 2.46 10.25
CA LEU A 95 -18.02 3.86 10.14
C LEU A 95 -16.64 4.09 9.52
N PHE A 96 -15.70 3.15 9.70
CA PHE A 96 -14.34 3.35 9.23
C PHE A 96 -13.61 2.03 8.98
N THR A 97 -12.54 2.14 8.19
CA THR A 97 -11.62 1.04 7.89
C THR A 97 -10.27 1.39 8.50
N SER A 98 -9.63 0.42 9.12
CA SER A 98 -8.30 0.62 9.70
C SER A 98 -7.37 -0.51 9.32
N ARG A 99 -6.08 -0.18 9.18
CA ARG A 99 -5.04 -1.17 8.99
C ARG A 99 -4.71 -1.82 10.32
N ILE A 100 -4.68 -3.17 10.34
CA ILE A 100 -4.23 -3.92 11.50
C ILE A 100 -2.80 -4.41 11.30
N TYR A 101 -2.47 -4.82 10.08
CA TYR A 101 -1.16 -5.34 9.77
C TYR A 101 -0.84 -5.16 8.28
N MET A 102 0.40 -4.85 7.97
CA MET A 102 0.91 -4.89 6.60
C MET A 102 2.36 -5.32 6.64
N GLY A 103 2.68 -6.41 5.93
CA GLY A 103 4.02 -6.96 5.91
C GLY A 103 4.04 -8.40 5.41
N LYS A 104 5.09 -9.12 5.74
CA LYS A 104 5.25 -10.52 5.30
C LYS A 104 4.19 -11.42 5.92
N GLU A 105 3.62 -12.30 5.09
CA GLU A 105 2.58 -13.24 5.52
C GLU A 105 3.05 -14.12 6.68
N GLU A 106 4.27 -14.60 6.60
CA GLU A 106 4.86 -15.49 7.62
C GLU A 106 4.99 -14.84 9.00
N LEU A 107 5.05 -13.52 9.05
CA LEU A 107 5.14 -12.76 10.30
C LEU A 107 3.79 -12.23 10.77
N CYS A 108 2.72 -12.49 10.00
CA CYS A 108 1.39 -11.99 10.32
C CYS A 108 0.80 -12.76 11.51
N PRO A 109 0.38 -12.06 12.58
CA PRO A 109 -0.22 -12.72 13.74
C PRO A 109 -1.69 -13.12 13.53
N TYR A 110 -2.28 -12.74 12.38
CA TYR A 110 -3.68 -13.00 12.10
C TYR A 110 -3.83 -14.18 11.14
N PRO A 111 -4.72 -15.15 11.45
CA PRO A 111 -4.92 -16.30 10.55
C PRO A 111 -5.59 -15.88 9.25
N SER A 112 -5.12 -16.41 8.13
CA SER A 112 -5.55 -16.05 6.77
C SER A 112 -7.00 -16.38 6.43
N LYS A 113 -7.71 -17.14 7.25
CA LYS A 113 -9.03 -17.67 6.94
C LYS A 113 -10.14 -17.33 7.92
N LYS A 114 -9.89 -16.48 8.93
CA LYS A 114 -10.92 -16.17 9.92
C LYS A 114 -11.57 -14.82 9.65
N ARG A 115 -12.86 -14.87 9.32
CA ARG A 115 -13.73 -13.70 9.32
C ARG A 115 -14.33 -13.59 10.72
N TRP A 116 -14.08 -12.47 11.37
CA TRP A 116 -14.69 -12.21 12.69
C TRP A 116 -15.94 -11.35 12.50
N SER A 117 -17.00 -11.69 13.18
CA SER A 117 -18.32 -11.08 13.01
C SER A 117 -18.44 -9.64 13.55
N TRP A 118 -17.54 -9.23 14.41
CA TRP A 118 -17.52 -7.88 14.96
C TRP A 118 -16.37 -7.10 14.36
N GLY A 119 -16.69 -6.24 13.39
CA GLY A 119 -15.63 -5.62 12.62
C GLY A 119 -14.98 -6.66 11.72
N ARG A 120 -15.43 -6.76 10.50
CA ARG A 120 -14.93 -7.75 9.56
C ARG A 120 -13.46 -7.54 9.30
N ILE A 121 -12.69 -8.60 9.52
CA ILE A 121 -11.27 -8.63 9.22
C ILE A 121 -11.08 -9.22 7.82
N TYR A 122 -10.42 -8.48 6.96
CA TYR A 122 -10.07 -8.92 5.61
C TYR A 122 -8.58 -9.16 5.53
N TYR A 123 -8.21 -10.29 4.96
CA TYR A 123 -6.83 -10.71 4.77
C TYR A 123 -6.55 -10.69 3.26
N LEU A 124 -5.73 -9.75 2.82
CA LEU A 124 -5.47 -9.51 1.40
C LEU A 124 -4.01 -9.79 1.08
N LYS A 125 -3.78 -10.54 0.01
CA LYS A 125 -2.42 -10.84 -0.46
C LYS A 125 -2.02 -9.86 -1.56
N ALA A 126 -0.75 -9.51 -1.60
CA ALA A 126 -0.18 -8.70 -2.68
C ALA A 126 -0.36 -9.42 -4.02
N LYS A 127 -0.84 -8.68 -5.01
CA LYS A 127 -1.08 -9.23 -6.35
C LYS A 127 0.27 -9.58 -7.03
#